data_6e22c67a28a6d42926cf2cb0e53ff2cf
#
_entry.id   6e22c67a28a6d42926cf2cb0e53ff2cf
#
_cell.length_a   1.000
_cell.length_b   1.000
_cell.length_c   1.000
_cell.angle_alpha   90.00
_cell.angle_beta   90.00
_cell.angle_gamma   90.00
#
_symmetry.space_group_name_H-M   'P 1'
#
loop_
_entity.id
_entity.type
_entity.pdbx_description
1 polymer ?
#
loop_
_entity_poly.entity_id
_entity_poly.type
_entity_poly.pdbx_seq_one_letter_code
_entity_poly.pdbx_strand_id
1 'polypeptide(L)'
;MILRVFVILVLASAIFGACWFAVYELYIKPEQQLHADKALPPPTPPPDPSLADFTKCVEIHRTGNKAESRAALEQFLREYPASSKRDGAYDMLGEINAAEFFAMKPTDENTYVVRSGDSLQRVAGRTKVSVELLTYLNRIDGRYLHPNQRLIAPPSAFRLIIQQRSRRVVLHNGDKFFRQYPAAEWPGVGKQVIRPKQAGRVSEKRAFDSTGSIPPSQLRYFGAYHIILVNIPGCSLHTQPNDPKAVIERPPGGGIGLAPEHMNEIAILLPSGAPVSME
;
A
#
# COMPACT_ATOMS: atom_id res chain seq x y z
N MET A 1 -91.10 -0.50 16.55
CA MET A 1 -90.10 0.29 15.79
C MET A 1 -88.78 0.36 16.52
N ILE A 2 -88.71 0.61 17.79
CA ILE A 2 -87.44 0.76 18.54
C ILE A 2 -86.59 -0.51 18.55
N LEU A 3 -87.15 -1.74 18.67
CA LEU A 3 -86.43 -3.01 18.66
C LEU A 3 -85.72 -3.26 17.30
N ARG A 4 -86.37 -2.93 16.20
CA ARG A 4 -85.77 -3.07 14.87
C ARG A 4 -84.59 -2.13 14.64
N VAL A 5 -84.66 -0.88 15.13
CA VAL A 5 -83.60 0.07 15.06
C VAL A 5 -82.40 -0.39 15.96
N PHE A 6 -82.67 -0.92 17.11
CA PHE A 6 -81.66 -1.47 18.00
C PHE A 6 -80.90 -2.64 17.38
N VAL A 7 -81.62 -3.60 16.76
CA VAL A 7 -81.01 -4.76 16.07
C VAL A 7 -80.15 -4.27 14.89
N ILE A 8 -80.60 -3.29 14.13
CA ILE A 8 -79.84 -2.73 13.01
C ILE A 8 -78.54 -2.07 13.51
N LEU A 9 -78.58 -1.32 14.59
CA LEU A 9 -77.40 -0.69 15.18
C LEU A 9 -76.41 -1.72 15.68
N VAL A 10 -76.85 -2.79 16.35
CA VAL A 10 -75.98 -3.89 16.81
C VAL A 10 -75.32 -4.62 15.63
N LEU A 11 -76.07 -4.92 14.58
CA LEU A 11 -75.52 -5.55 13.38
C LEU A 11 -74.55 -4.63 12.66
N ALA A 12 -74.86 -3.34 12.55
CA ALA A 12 -73.95 -2.36 11.93
C ALA A 12 -72.63 -2.20 12.71
N SER A 13 -72.70 -2.19 14.06
CA SER A 13 -71.50 -2.13 14.90
C SER A 13 -70.65 -3.39 14.82
N ALA A 14 -71.27 -4.57 14.71
CA ALA A 14 -70.58 -5.85 14.51
C ALA A 14 -69.84 -5.90 13.15
N ILE A 15 -70.55 -5.46 12.07
CA ILE A 15 -69.96 -5.38 10.75
C ILE A 15 -68.79 -4.36 10.73
N PHE A 16 -68.95 -3.20 11.33
CA PHE A 16 -67.90 -2.20 11.43
C PHE A 16 -66.70 -2.70 12.23
N GLY A 17 -66.90 -3.39 13.37
CA GLY A 17 -65.84 -4.04 14.14
C GLY A 17 -65.10 -5.11 13.35
N ALA A 18 -65.80 -5.96 12.57
CA ALA A 18 -65.21 -6.97 11.73
C ALA A 18 -64.37 -6.34 10.60
N CYS A 19 -64.91 -5.32 9.92
CA CYS A 19 -64.15 -4.57 8.90
C CYS A 19 -62.93 -3.88 9.49
N TRP A 20 -63.05 -3.24 10.64
CA TRP A 20 -61.92 -2.62 11.32
C TRP A 20 -60.85 -3.64 11.69
N PHE A 21 -61.24 -4.78 12.23
CA PHE A 21 -60.33 -5.86 12.57
C PHE A 21 -59.60 -6.40 11.34
N ALA A 22 -60.31 -6.58 10.22
CA ALA A 22 -59.68 -7.01 8.98
C ALA A 22 -58.69 -5.97 8.44
N VAL A 23 -59.01 -4.68 8.49
CA VAL A 23 -58.07 -3.59 8.11
C VAL A 23 -56.87 -3.58 9.03
N TYR A 24 -57.05 -3.72 10.32
CA TYR A 24 -55.98 -3.74 11.30
C TYR A 24 -54.99 -4.92 11.03
N GLU A 25 -55.51 -6.15 10.93
CA GLU A 25 -54.68 -7.34 10.71
C GLU A 25 -53.99 -7.37 9.31
N LEU A 26 -54.69 -6.90 8.26
CA LEU A 26 -54.19 -7.00 6.89
C LEU A 26 -53.30 -5.83 6.48
N TYR A 27 -53.49 -4.64 7.04
CA TYR A 27 -52.79 -3.45 6.60
C TYR A 27 -51.95 -2.76 7.72
N ILE A 28 -52.53 -2.58 8.90
CA ILE A 28 -51.87 -1.77 9.95
C ILE A 28 -50.76 -2.58 10.62
N LYS A 29 -51.09 -3.81 11.01
CA LYS A 29 -50.15 -4.67 11.76
C LYS A 29 -48.89 -5.06 10.94
N PRO A 30 -49.00 -5.44 9.66
CA PRO A 30 -47.80 -5.69 8.85
C PRO A 30 -46.92 -4.44 8.64
N GLU A 31 -47.56 -3.26 8.51
CA GLU A 31 -46.82 -2.01 8.35
C GLU A 31 -46.08 -1.62 9.62
N GLN A 32 -46.70 -1.80 10.78
CA GLN A 32 -46.06 -1.59 12.08
C GLN A 32 -44.92 -2.57 12.34
N GLN A 33 -45.04 -3.84 11.93
CA GLN A 33 -43.96 -4.83 12.00
C GLN A 33 -42.81 -4.45 11.08
N LEU A 34 -43.10 -4.01 9.87
CA LEU A 34 -42.07 -3.57 8.92
C LEU A 34 -41.30 -2.34 9.43
N HIS A 35 -41.98 -1.41 10.11
CA HIS A 35 -41.34 -0.27 10.75
C HIS A 35 -40.53 -0.67 11.98
N ALA A 36 -41.01 -1.63 12.75
CA ALA A 36 -40.26 -2.15 13.91
C ALA A 36 -39.01 -2.91 13.49
N ASP A 37 -39.08 -3.73 12.42
CA ASP A 37 -37.93 -4.43 11.85
C ASP A 37 -36.90 -3.48 11.25
N LYS A 38 -37.34 -2.37 10.64
CA LYS A 38 -36.45 -1.31 10.14
C LYS A 38 -35.81 -0.49 11.26
N ALA A 39 -36.42 -0.42 12.43
CA ALA A 39 -35.90 0.28 13.60
C ALA A 39 -34.91 -0.56 14.42
N LEU A 40 -34.85 -1.88 14.17
CA LEU A 40 -33.84 -2.72 14.77
C LEU A 40 -32.47 -2.37 14.15
N PRO A 41 -31.41 -2.13 14.96
CA PRO A 41 -30.08 -1.97 14.41
C PRO A 41 -29.74 -3.23 13.59
N PRO A 42 -29.07 -3.07 12.43
CA PRO A 42 -28.66 -4.22 11.64
C PRO A 42 -27.89 -5.21 12.52
N PRO A 43 -28.09 -6.51 12.34
CA PRO A 43 -27.39 -7.51 13.15
C PRO A 43 -25.89 -7.21 13.09
N THR A 44 -25.26 -7.13 14.24
CA THR A 44 -23.80 -6.93 14.33
C THR A 44 -23.14 -8.04 13.51
N PRO A 45 -22.32 -7.69 12.52
CA PRO A 45 -21.63 -8.71 11.74
C PRO A 45 -20.84 -9.61 12.70
N PRO A 46 -20.76 -10.92 12.44
CA PRO A 46 -19.99 -11.82 13.28
C PRO A 46 -18.56 -11.29 13.41
N PRO A 47 -17.95 -11.38 14.60
CA PRO A 47 -16.59 -10.90 14.81
C PRO A 47 -15.64 -11.56 13.80
N ASP A 48 -14.76 -10.76 13.18
CA ASP A 48 -13.77 -11.25 12.23
C ASP A 48 -12.87 -12.28 12.96
N PRO A 49 -12.89 -13.56 12.57
CA PRO A 49 -12.14 -14.61 13.26
C PRO A 49 -10.63 -14.37 13.19
N SER A 50 -10.16 -13.61 12.21
CA SER A 50 -8.74 -13.28 12.05
C SER A 50 -8.22 -12.24 13.05
N LEU A 51 -9.11 -11.52 13.75
CA LEU A 51 -8.71 -10.40 14.61
C LEU A 51 -7.85 -10.85 15.79
N ALA A 52 -8.20 -11.98 16.42
CA ALA A 52 -7.46 -12.52 17.56
C ALA A 52 -6.03 -12.93 17.15
N ASP A 53 -5.89 -13.60 16.01
CA ASP A 53 -4.59 -14.06 15.50
C ASP A 53 -3.74 -12.89 15.00
N PHE A 54 -4.37 -11.88 14.35
CA PHE A 54 -3.67 -10.65 14.02
C PHE A 54 -3.12 -9.93 15.26
N THR A 55 -3.90 -9.88 16.35
CA THR A 55 -3.45 -9.26 17.61
C THR A 55 -2.23 -9.98 18.18
N LYS A 56 -2.19 -11.31 18.10
CA LYS A 56 -1.00 -12.09 18.48
C LYS A 56 0.21 -11.74 17.60
N CYS A 57 0.01 -11.62 16.27
CA CYS A 57 1.09 -11.21 15.36
C CYS A 57 1.65 -9.84 15.73
N VAL A 58 0.78 -8.86 16.06
CA VAL A 58 1.21 -7.52 16.51
C VAL A 58 2.03 -7.61 17.79
N GLU A 59 1.60 -8.42 18.77
CA GLU A 59 2.32 -8.59 20.03
C GLU A 59 3.69 -9.20 19.81
N ILE A 60 3.79 -10.29 19.04
CA ILE A 60 5.06 -10.90 18.67
C ILE A 60 5.97 -9.89 17.93
N HIS A 61 5.41 -9.12 17.03
CA HIS A 61 6.18 -8.08 16.31
C HIS A 61 6.76 -7.04 17.26
N ARG A 62 6.02 -6.65 18.30
CA ARG A 62 6.48 -5.70 19.32
C ARG A 62 7.59 -6.23 20.22
N THR A 63 7.71 -7.56 20.40
CA THR A 63 8.80 -8.16 21.18
C THR A 63 10.18 -8.01 20.52
N GLY A 64 10.22 -7.65 19.22
CA GLY A 64 11.43 -7.44 18.44
C GLY A 64 12.10 -8.72 17.91
N ASN A 65 11.54 -9.91 18.15
CA ASN A 65 12.02 -11.16 17.54
C ASN A 65 11.55 -11.24 16.08
N LYS A 66 12.43 -10.80 15.15
CA LYS A 66 12.11 -10.72 13.71
C LYS A 66 11.77 -12.07 13.09
N ALA A 67 12.47 -13.16 13.48
CA ALA A 67 12.25 -14.49 12.91
C ALA A 67 10.87 -15.04 13.31
N GLU A 68 10.51 -14.91 14.58
CA GLU A 68 9.22 -15.34 15.10
C GLU A 68 8.08 -14.48 14.54
N SER A 69 8.28 -13.16 14.49
CA SER A 69 7.32 -12.24 13.90
C SER A 69 7.05 -12.54 12.42
N ARG A 70 8.11 -12.81 11.65
CA ARG A 70 7.99 -13.24 10.24
C ARG A 70 7.15 -14.50 10.11
N ALA A 71 7.48 -15.53 10.88
CA ALA A 71 6.78 -16.81 10.82
C ALA A 71 5.29 -16.67 11.16
N ALA A 72 4.96 -15.90 12.20
CA ALA A 72 3.58 -15.61 12.60
C ALA A 72 2.81 -14.82 11.53
N LEU A 73 3.42 -13.77 10.95
CA LEU A 73 2.81 -12.96 9.89
C LEU A 73 2.58 -13.76 8.61
N GLU A 74 3.55 -14.58 8.20
CA GLU A 74 3.41 -15.44 7.02
C GLU A 74 2.34 -16.52 7.23
N GLN A 75 2.23 -17.06 8.43
CA GLN A 75 1.15 -18.00 8.78
C GLN A 75 -0.21 -17.29 8.72
N PHE A 76 -0.34 -16.12 9.33
CA PHE A 76 -1.56 -15.31 9.28
C PHE A 76 -2.00 -15.02 7.84
N LEU A 77 -1.08 -14.60 6.99
CA LEU A 77 -1.37 -14.30 5.58
C LEU A 77 -1.81 -15.53 4.77
N ARG A 78 -1.33 -16.73 5.12
CA ARG A 78 -1.78 -17.99 4.51
C ARG A 78 -3.16 -18.41 4.98
N GLU A 79 -3.44 -18.29 6.28
CA GLU A 79 -4.70 -18.71 6.89
C GLU A 79 -5.86 -17.76 6.61
N TYR A 80 -5.56 -16.46 6.54
CA TYR A 80 -6.56 -15.40 6.38
C TYR A 80 -6.30 -14.49 5.16
N PRO A 81 -6.29 -15.02 3.93
CA PRO A 81 -5.96 -14.24 2.73
C PRO A 81 -6.96 -13.12 2.41
N ALA A 82 -8.19 -13.22 2.93
CA ALA A 82 -9.26 -12.23 2.75
C ALA A 82 -9.50 -11.35 3.99
N SER A 83 -8.67 -11.45 5.03
CA SER A 83 -8.82 -10.66 6.26
C SER A 83 -8.74 -9.16 6.00
N SER A 84 -9.53 -8.39 6.73
CA SER A 84 -9.43 -6.93 6.80
C SER A 84 -8.08 -6.44 7.36
N LYS A 85 -7.32 -7.32 8.04
CA LYS A 85 -6.00 -7.04 8.63
C LYS A 85 -4.83 -7.45 7.75
N ARG A 86 -5.10 -8.00 6.57
CA ARG A 86 -4.09 -8.45 5.62
C ARG A 86 -3.06 -7.36 5.30
N ASP A 87 -3.50 -6.15 5.03
CA ASP A 87 -2.60 -5.04 4.70
C ASP A 87 -1.67 -4.70 5.87
N GLY A 88 -2.19 -4.66 7.11
CA GLY A 88 -1.36 -4.45 8.30
C GLY A 88 -0.32 -5.55 8.51
N ALA A 89 -0.66 -6.81 8.19
CA ALA A 89 0.30 -7.91 8.24
C ALA A 89 1.41 -7.77 7.18
N TYR A 90 1.06 -7.34 5.97
CA TYR A 90 2.06 -7.02 4.94
C TYR A 90 2.92 -5.80 5.29
N ASP A 91 2.36 -4.78 5.95
CA ASP A 91 3.13 -3.62 6.40
C ASP A 91 4.23 -4.05 7.38
N MET A 92 3.89 -4.82 8.42
CA MET A 92 4.86 -5.36 9.39
C MET A 92 5.88 -6.31 8.74
N LEU A 93 5.44 -7.19 7.84
CA LEU A 93 6.36 -8.09 7.12
C LEU A 93 7.34 -7.30 6.24
N GLY A 94 6.86 -6.22 5.60
CA GLY A 94 7.69 -5.30 4.82
C GLY A 94 8.73 -4.57 5.66
N GLU A 95 8.38 -4.16 6.88
CA GLU A 95 9.34 -3.56 7.81
C GLU A 95 10.46 -4.52 8.20
N ILE A 96 10.12 -5.79 8.46
CA ILE A 96 11.12 -6.83 8.74
C ILE A 96 12.03 -7.03 7.53
N ASN A 97 11.46 -7.16 6.32
CA ASN A 97 12.23 -7.35 5.09
C ASN A 97 13.20 -6.21 4.83
N ALA A 98 12.74 -4.97 4.93
CA ALA A 98 13.58 -3.79 4.75
C ALA A 98 14.67 -3.69 5.81
N ALA A 99 14.33 -3.89 7.09
CA ALA A 99 15.28 -3.84 8.18
C ALA A 99 16.40 -4.88 8.05
N GLU A 100 16.09 -6.10 7.61
CA GLU A 100 17.08 -7.14 7.36
C GLU A 100 17.94 -6.84 6.13
N PHE A 101 17.31 -6.36 5.05
CA PHE A 101 18.01 -6.03 3.81
C PHE A 101 19.03 -4.90 4.00
N PHE A 102 18.63 -3.83 4.67
CA PHE A 102 19.53 -2.69 4.91
C PHE A 102 20.58 -2.93 6.02
N ALA A 103 20.34 -3.89 6.91
CA ALA A 103 21.29 -4.27 7.96
C ALA A 103 22.23 -5.41 7.57
N MET A 104 22.21 -5.85 6.30
CA MET A 104 23.06 -6.96 5.86
C MET A 104 24.54 -6.65 6.03
N LYS A 105 25.28 -7.68 6.42
CA LYS A 105 26.74 -7.61 6.54
C LYS A 105 27.41 -8.10 5.25
N PRO A 106 28.66 -7.66 4.97
CA PRO A 106 29.42 -8.17 3.85
C PRO A 106 29.60 -9.69 3.96
N THR A 107 29.29 -10.40 2.88
CA THR A 107 29.61 -11.83 2.68
C THR A 107 30.25 -12.00 1.30
N ASP A 108 30.77 -13.15 0.99
CA ASP A 108 31.34 -13.36 -0.36
C ASP A 108 30.27 -13.37 -1.46
N GLU A 109 29.03 -13.73 -1.12
CA GLU A 109 27.90 -13.76 -2.05
C GLU A 109 27.33 -12.36 -2.37
N ASN A 110 27.46 -11.41 -1.45
CA ASN A 110 26.92 -10.06 -1.60
C ASN A 110 27.98 -8.97 -1.74
N THR A 111 29.25 -9.35 -1.95
CA THR A 111 30.37 -8.39 -2.04
C THR A 111 30.96 -8.35 -3.44
N TYR A 112 31.16 -7.16 -3.96
CA TYR A 112 31.90 -6.89 -5.18
C TYR A 112 33.27 -6.28 -4.85
N VAL A 113 34.35 -6.82 -5.46
CA VAL A 113 35.69 -6.24 -5.34
C VAL A 113 35.95 -5.33 -6.53
N VAL A 114 36.18 -4.05 -6.24
CA VAL A 114 36.42 -3.00 -7.23
C VAL A 114 37.69 -3.29 -8.03
N ARG A 115 37.60 -3.23 -9.34
CA ARG A 115 38.72 -3.40 -10.26
C ARG A 115 39.25 -2.05 -10.74
N SER A 116 40.48 -2.01 -11.16
CA SER A 116 41.04 -0.80 -11.80
C SER A 116 40.15 -0.29 -12.95
N GLY A 117 39.84 0.99 -12.95
CA GLY A 117 38.96 1.63 -13.90
C GLY A 117 37.46 1.44 -13.69
N ASP A 118 37.02 0.81 -12.61
CA ASP A 118 35.60 0.75 -12.29
C ASP A 118 35.04 2.12 -11.87
N SER A 119 33.79 2.36 -12.24
CA SER A 119 32.95 3.46 -11.73
C SER A 119 31.72 2.87 -11.07
N LEU A 120 31.02 3.65 -10.23
CA LEU A 120 29.77 3.22 -9.60
C LEU A 120 28.77 2.71 -10.63
N GLN A 121 28.62 3.40 -11.77
CA GLN A 121 27.70 3.00 -12.84
C GLN A 121 28.10 1.65 -13.45
N ARG A 122 29.42 1.43 -13.63
CA ARG A 122 29.93 0.17 -14.19
C ARG A 122 29.73 -0.99 -13.22
N VAL A 123 29.97 -0.77 -11.92
CA VAL A 123 29.71 -1.75 -10.87
C VAL A 123 28.21 -2.04 -10.80
N ALA A 124 27.35 -1.02 -10.77
CA ALA A 124 25.90 -1.16 -10.80
C ALA A 124 25.40 -2.01 -11.97
N GLY A 125 25.90 -1.74 -13.17
CA GLY A 125 25.57 -2.53 -14.37
C GLY A 125 25.99 -4.00 -14.27
N ARG A 126 27.16 -4.29 -13.69
CA ARG A 126 27.66 -5.67 -13.53
C ARG A 126 26.91 -6.44 -12.44
N THR A 127 26.63 -5.80 -11.33
CA THR A 127 25.96 -6.41 -10.16
C THR A 127 24.44 -6.38 -10.27
N LYS A 128 23.89 -5.64 -11.25
CA LYS A 128 22.44 -5.37 -11.41
C LYS A 128 21.81 -4.70 -10.20
N VAL A 129 22.61 -4.00 -9.44
CA VAL A 129 22.19 -3.21 -8.26
C VAL A 129 22.10 -1.74 -8.68
N SER A 130 21.17 -0.97 -8.11
CA SER A 130 21.08 0.47 -8.39
C SER A 130 22.32 1.21 -7.88
N VAL A 131 22.70 2.32 -8.54
CA VAL A 131 23.81 3.18 -8.05
C VAL A 131 23.49 3.71 -6.67
N GLU A 132 22.22 4.07 -6.44
CA GLU A 132 21.72 4.55 -5.17
C GLU A 132 21.90 3.52 -4.03
N LEU A 133 21.56 2.26 -4.30
CA LEU A 133 21.73 1.19 -3.32
C LEU A 133 23.21 0.93 -3.01
N LEU A 134 24.07 0.92 -4.03
CA LEU A 134 25.53 0.83 -3.81
C LEU A 134 26.04 1.99 -2.95
N THR A 135 25.63 3.22 -3.29
CA THR A 135 26.00 4.42 -2.55
C THR A 135 25.53 4.35 -1.10
N TYR A 136 24.27 3.96 -0.89
CA TYR A 136 23.66 3.88 0.44
C TYR A 136 24.33 2.83 1.33
N LEU A 137 24.42 1.58 0.86
CA LEU A 137 24.94 0.45 1.65
C LEU A 137 26.44 0.63 2.00
N ASN A 138 27.19 1.27 1.12
CA ASN A 138 28.62 1.45 1.29
C ASN A 138 29.03 2.84 1.77
N ARG A 139 28.05 3.73 2.05
CA ARG A 139 28.24 5.12 2.48
C ARG A 139 29.24 5.88 1.59
N ILE A 140 29.12 5.68 0.28
CA ILE A 140 29.98 6.36 -0.69
C ILE A 140 29.46 7.79 -0.88
N ASP A 141 30.37 8.76 -0.78
CA ASP A 141 30.08 10.16 -1.10
C ASP A 141 31.04 10.63 -2.19
N GLY A 142 30.52 10.69 -3.42
CA GLY A 142 31.31 11.03 -4.59
C GLY A 142 31.37 9.94 -5.65
N ARG A 143 32.28 10.12 -6.64
CA ARG A 143 32.33 9.25 -7.83
C ARG A 143 33.50 8.27 -7.84
N TYR A 144 34.43 8.42 -6.91
CA TYR A 144 35.68 7.68 -6.95
C TYR A 144 35.60 6.40 -6.14
N LEU A 145 36.04 5.31 -6.78
CA LEU A 145 36.21 4.00 -6.13
C LEU A 145 37.72 3.67 -6.14
N HIS A 146 38.16 3.01 -5.09
CA HIS A 146 39.55 2.56 -5.01
C HIS A 146 39.66 1.10 -5.49
N PRO A 147 40.67 0.74 -6.30
CA PRO A 147 40.94 -0.65 -6.61
C PRO A 147 41.07 -1.52 -5.37
N ASN A 148 40.52 -2.74 -5.38
CA ASN A 148 40.44 -3.68 -4.26
C ASN A 148 39.47 -3.27 -3.12
N GLN A 149 38.77 -2.14 -3.24
CA GLN A 149 37.68 -1.80 -2.32
C GLN A 149 36.57 -2.87 -2.41
N ARG A 150 36.09 -3.35 -1.25
CA ARG A 150 34.97 -4.30 -1.18
C ARG A 150 33.68 -3.51 -1.00
N LEU A 151 32.74 -3.71 -1.90
CA LEU A 151 31.44 -3.06 -1.88
C LEU A 151 30.33 -4.10 -1.61
N ILE A 152 29.43 -3.80 -0.69
CA ILE A 152 28.19 -4.56 -0.51
C ILE A 152 27.32 -4.29 -1.73
N ALA A 153 27.04 -5.32 -2.51
CA ALA A 153 26.26 -5.30 -3.74
C ALA A 153 25.36 -6.54 -3.82
N PRO A 154 24.29 -6.59 -2.99
CA PRO A 154 23.46 -7.79 -2.85
C PRO A 154 22.74 -8.10 -4.17
N PRO A 155 22.69 -9.37 -4.58
CA PRO A 155 21.88 -9.79 -5.70
C PRO A 155 20.43 -9.36 -5.47
N SER A 156 19.88 -8.57 -6.40
CA SER A 156 18.53 -8.03 -6.27
C SER A 156 17.86 -7.89 -7.64
N ALA A 157 16.55 -8.14 -7.67
CA ALA A 157 15.73 -8.04 -8.87
C ALA A 157 14.42 -7.31 -8.51
N PHE A 158 14.56 -6.05 -8.08
CA PHE A 158 13.41 -5.26 -7.66
C PHE A 158 12.49 -4.91 -8.83
N ARG A 159 11.19 -5.12 -8.60
CA ARG A 159 10.10 -4.72 -9.49
C ARG A 159 8.99 -4.03 -8.70
N LEU A 160 8.25 -3.14 -9.35
CA LEU A 160 7.20 -2.36 -8.74
C LEU A 160 5.83 -2.79 -9.26
N ILE A 161 4.88 -2.96 -8.36
CA ILE A 161 3.47 -3.23 -8.67
C ILE A 161 2.65 -2.08 -8.11
N ILE A 162 1.87 -1.43 -8.96
CA ILE A 162 0.99 -0.33 -8.58
C ILE A 162 -0.43 -0.87 -8.51
N GLN A 163 -0.96 -0.98 -7.29
CA GLN A 163 -2.29 -1.49 -7.00
C GLN A 163 -3.29 -0.34 -6.93
N GLN A 164 -4.12 -0.21 -7.97
CA GLN A 164 -5.06 0.91 -8.09
C GLN A 164 -6.19 0.86 -7.04
N ARG A 165 -6.71 -0.33 -6.78
CA ARG A 165 -7.85 -0.50 -5.86
C ARG A 165 -7.48 -0.18 -4.42
N SER A 166 -6.33 -0.66 -3.97
CA SER A 166 -5.84 -0.45 -2.61
C SER A 166 -5.07 0.87 -2.46
N ARG A 167 -4.78 1.57 -3.57
CA ARG A 167 -3.91 2.75 -3.64
C ARG A 167 -2.57 2.51 -2.96
N ARG A 168 -1.94 1.38 -3.28
CA ARG A 168 -0.66 0.98 -2.73
C ARG A 168 0.36 0.76 -3.83
N VAL A 169 1.59 1.03 -3.49
CA VAL A 169 2.75 0.71 -4.31
C VAL A 169 3.47 -0.44 -3.63
N VAL A 170 3.63 -1.56 -4.34
CA VAL A 170 4.20 -2.79 -3.78
C VAL A 170 5.52 -3.07 -4.47
N LEU A 171 6.57 -3.30 -3.68
CA LEU A 171 7.89 -3.67 -4.14
C LEU A 171 8.10 -5.18 -3.94
N HIS A 172 8.54 -5.85 -4.98
CA HIS A 172 8.97 -7.23 -4.94
C HIS A 172 10.47 -7.33 -5.22
N ASN A 173 11.13 -8.32 -4.63
CA ASN A 173 12.49 -8.72 -5.01
C ASN A 173 12.43 -10.12 -5.64
N GLY A 174 12.62 -10.19 -6.94
CA GLY A 174 12.23 -11.35 -7.73
C GLY A 174 10.72 -11.59 -7.64
N ASP A 175 10.30 -12.81 -7.29
CA ASP A 175 8.89 -13.16 -7.11
C ASP A 175 8.39 -13.01 -5.67
N LYS A 176 9.28 -12.65 -4.74
CA LYS A 176 8.92 -12.51 -3.33
C LYS A 176 8.47 -11.10 -3.01
N PHE A 177 7.40 -10.99 -2.21
CA PHE A 177 6.99 -9.73 -1.62
C PHE A 177 8.15 -9.14 -0.79
N PHE A 178 8.45 -7.87 -1.01
CA PHE A 178 9.45 -7.17 -0.23
C PHE A 178 8.81 -6.17 0.73
N ARG A 179 8.09 -5.17 0.20
CA ARG A 179 7.41 -4.16 1.01
C ARG A 179 6.27 -3.50 0.22
N GLN A 180 5.28 -2.99 0.94
CA GLN A 180 4.23 -2.16 0.35
C GLN A 180 4.20 -0.77 1.01
N TYR A 181 3.73 0.22 0.24
CA TYR A 181 3.72 1.61 0.64
C TYR A 181 2.34 2.20 0.33
N PRO A 182 1.63 2.79 1.32
CA PRO A 182 0.39 3.49 1.07
C PRO A 182 0.68 4.78 0.29
N ALA A 183 -0.11 5.06 -0.74
CA ALA A 183 -0.04 6.33 -1.43
C ALA A 183 -0.73 7.41 -0.59
N ALA A 184 -0.01 8.51 -0.35
CA ALA A 184 -0.53 9.68 0.34
C ALA A 184 -1.34 10.56 -0.64
N GLU A 185 -0.95 10.59 -1.93
CA GLU A 185 -1.67 11.26 -3.00
C GLU A 185 -1.85 10.29 -4.18
N TRP A 186 -3.07 10.32 -4.77
CA TRP A 186 -3.38 9.52 -5.94
C TRP A 186 -3.86 10.42 -7.07
N PRO A 187 -3.46 10.21 -8.33
CA PRO A 187 -3.89 11.04 -9.45
C PRO A 187 -5.43 11.14 -9.51
N GLY A 188 -5.94 12.37 -9.59
CA GLY A 188 -7.38 12.60 -9.59
C GLY A 188 -8.09 11.98 -10.79
N VAL A 189 -9.33 11.53 -10.57
CA VAL A 189 -10.22 11.08 -11.64
C VAL A 189 -10.40 12.21 -12.66
N GLY A 190 -9.97 11.96 -13.90
CA GLY A 190 -10.08 12.94 -15.01
C GLY A 190 -8.75 13.47 -15.56
N LYS A 191 -7.62 13.31 -14.85
CA LYS A 191 -6.28 13.63 -15.35
C LYS A 191 -5.52 12.33 -15.59
N GLN A 192 -5.58 11.82 -16.81
CA GLN A 192 -4.97 10.57 -17.27
C GLN A 192 -5.41 9.33 -16.45
N VAL A 193 -6.40 8.64 -17.00
CA VAL A 193 -6.84 7.36 -16.45
C VAL A 193 -5.70 6.37 -16.62
N ILE A 194 -5.02 6.06 -15.52
CA ILE A 194 -4.10 4.93 -15.47
C ILE A 194 -4.94 3.67 -15.71
N ARG A 195 -4.75 3.02 -16.85
CA ARG A 195 -5.51 1.82 -17.22
C ARG A 195 -4.95 0.61 -16.47
N PRO A 196 -5.78 -0.27 -15.92
CA PRO A 196 -5.32 -1.51 -15.32
C PRO A 196 -4.63 -2.42 -16.37
N LYS A 197 -3.77 -3.33 -15.90
CA LYS A 197 -3.03 -4.29 -16.73
C LYS A 197 -2.03 -3.66 -17.72
N GLN A 198 -1.45 -2.52 -17.36
CA GLN A 198 -0.32 -1.96 -18.09
C GLN A 198 0.99 -2.44 -17.48
N ALA A 199 1.98 -2.64 -18.34
CA ALA A 199 3.34 -2.93 -17.93
C ALA A 199 4.31 -1.92 -18.57
N GLY A 200 5.33 -1.56 -17.82
CA GLY A 200 6.34 -0.62 -18.24
C GLY A 200 7.64 -0.80 -17.47
N ARG A 201 8.47 0.20 -17.54
CA ARG A 201 9.76 0.24 -16.84
C ARG A 201 10.01 1.63 -16.26
N VAL A 202 10.80 1.70 -15.21
CA VAL A 202 11.37 2.96 -14.74
C VAL A 202 12.21 3.57 -15.85
N SER A 203 11.82 4.74 -16.34
CA SER A 203 12.53 5.45 -17.41
C SER A 203 13.58 6.40 -16.86
N GLU A 204 13.27 7.09 -15.78
CA GLU A 204 14.18 8.09 -15.20
C GLU A 204 13.93 8.24 -13.71
N LYS A 205 15.00 8.55 -12.96
CA LYS A 205 14.93 8.93 -11.53
C LYS A 205 15.64 10.26 -11.35
N ARG A 206 14.99 11.16 -10.65
CA ARG A 206 15.53 12.49 -10.32
C ARG A 206 15.44 12.72 -8.83
N ALA A 207 16.41 13.43 -8.30
CA ALA A 207 16.41 13.91 -6.92
C ALA A 207 16.78 15.38 -6.88
N PHE A 208 16.13 16.13 -5.98
CA PHE A 208 16.31 17.57 -5.84
C PHE A 208 16.35 17.97 -4.39
N ASP A 209 17.15 18.98 -4.10
CA ASP A 209 17.08 19.76 -2.86
C ASP A 209 17.02 21.27 -3.17
N SER A 210 17.16 22.11 -2.17
CA SER A 210 17.16 23.58 -2.34
C SER A 210 18.30 24.10 -3.21
N THR A 211 19.31 23.30 -3.50
CA THR A 211 20.48 23.67 -4.34
C THR A 211 20.37 23.16 -5.77
N GLY A 212 19.33 22.37 -6.08
CA GLY A 212 19.06 21.83 -7.42
C GLY A 212 19.13 20.31 -7.49
N SER A 213 19.44 19.77 -8.66
CA SER A 213 19.49 18.32 -8.92
C SER A 213 20.68 17.66 -8.24
N ILE A 214 20.43 16.49 -7.64
CA ILE A 214 21.41 15.73 -6.88
C ILE A 214 21.70 14.40 -7.59
N PRO A 215 22.98 14.09 -7.89
CA PRO A 215 23.33 12.80 -8.44
C PRO A 215 23.25 11.66 -7.39
N PRO A 216 22.93 10.43 -7.82
CA PRO A 216 22.76 9.29 -6.91
C PRO A 216 24.05 8.81 -6.24
N SER A 217 25.19 9.36 -6.62
CA SER A 217 26.50 9.09 -6.01
C SER A 217 26.82 9.95 -4.78
N GLN A 218 25.91 10.80 -4.34
CA GLN A 218 26.09 11.66 -3.19
C GLN A 218 25.16 11.27 -2.04
N LEU A 219 25.66 11.31 -0.80
CA LEU A 219 24.88 10.95 0.39
C LEU A 219 23.66 11.87 0.61
N ARG A 220 23.74 13.13 0.20
CA ARG A 220 22.59 14.06 0.27
C ARG A 220 21.44 13.70 -0.67
N TYR A 221 21.63 12.73 -1.58
CA TYR A 221 20.55 12.14 -2.38
C TYR A 221 19.48 11.51 -1.48
N PHE A 222 19.89 10.93 -0.35
CA PHE A 222 19.00 10.26 0.59
C PHE A 222 18.32 11.30 1.49
N GLY A 223 17.02 11.38 1.40
CA GLY A 223 16.20 12.41 2.05
C GLY A 223 15.89 13.62 1.16
N ALA A 224 16.33 13.61 -0.10
CA ALA A 224 15.94 14.60 -1.10
C ALA A 224 14.48 14.41 -1.57
N TYR A 225 13.98 15.38 -2.33
CA TYR A 225 12.74 15.20 -3.08
C TYR A 225 13.01 14.34 -4.32
N HIS A 226 12.30 13.23 -4.44
CA HIS A 226 12.46 12.28 -5.53
C HIS A 226 11.31 12.32 -6.52
N ILE A 227 11.63 12.16 -7.81
CA ILE A 227 10.68 11.86 -8.88
C ILE A 227 11.16 10.61 -9.61
N ILE A 228 10.26 9.63 -9.76
CA ILE A 228 10.49 8.42 -10.58
C ILE A 228 9.49 8.44 -11.72
N LEU A 229 9.99 8.56 -12.94
CA LEU A 229 9.21 8.48 -14.16
C LEU A 229 9.13 7.03 -14.64
N VAL A 230 7.95 6.64 -15.09
CA VAL A 230 7.67 5.33 -15.66
C VAL A 230 7.18 5.51 -17.09
N ASN A 231 7.59 4.66 -18.00
CA ASN A 231 7.16 4.70 -19.40
C ASN A 231 5.71 4.16 -19.60
N ILE A 232 4.86 4.34 -18.61
CA ILE A 232 3.42 4.14 -18.67
C ILE A 232 2.77 5.54 -18.67
N PRO A 233 1.93 5.88 -19.67
CA PRO A 233 1.31 7.21 -19.73
C PRO A 233 0.60 7.60 -18.43
N GLY A 234 0.95 8.77 -17.89
CA GLY A 234 0.36 9.28 -16.65
C GLY A 234 0.82 8.63 -15.36
N CYS A 235 1.78 7.71 -15.43
CA CYS A 235 2.34 7.05 -14.28
C CYS A 235 3.69 7.64 -13.89
N SER A 236 3.75 8.22 -12.71
CA SER A 236 4.97 8.68 -12.06
C SER A 236 4.80 8.58 -10.56
N LEU A 237 5.92 8.49 -9.84
CA LEU A 237 5.94 8.55 -8.39
C LEU A 237 6.72 9.79 -7.96
N HIS A 238 6.30 10.41 -6.88
CA HIS A 238 7.02 11.55 -6.32
C HIS A 238 6.92 11.59 -4.80
N THR A 239 7.91 12.25 -4.18
CA THR A 239 7.86 12.54 -2.74
C THR A 239 6.70 13.51 -2.46
N GLN A 240 5.85 13.19 -1.50
CA GLN A 240 4.89 14.14 -0.97
C GLN A 240 5.61 15.06 0.01
N PRO A 241 5.58 16.39 -0.18
CA PRO A 241 6.20 17.28 0.77
C PRO A 241 5.46 17.28 2.11
N ASN A 242 6.19 17.39 3.20
CA ASN A 242 5.61 17.57 4.53
C ASN A 242 4.92 18.93 4.68
N ASP A 243 5.40 19.94 3.94
CA ASP A 243 4.75 21.25 3.86
C ASP A 243 3.91 21.34 2.57
N PRO A 244 2.58 21.44 2.66
CA PRO A 244 1.70 21.59 1.50
C PRO A 244 1.97 22.87 0.67
N LYS A 245 2.64 23.86 1.25
CA LYS A 245 3.01 25.12 0.60
C LYS A 245 4.35 25.06 -0.11
N ALA A 246 5.13 23.99 0.09
CA ALA A 246 6.40 23.83 -0.59
C ALA A 246 6.18 23.83 -2.12
N VAL A 247 6.82 24.77 -2.81
CA VAL A 247 6.82 24.81 -4.27
C VAL A 247 7.75 23.74 -4.77
N ILE A 248 7.20 22.64 -5.28
CA ILE A 248 7.96 21.51 -5.77
C ILE A 248 7.58 21.28 -7.22
N GLU A 249 8.57 20.93 -8.04
CA GLU A 249 8.36 20.47 -9.40
C GLU A 249 7.56 19.16 -9.37
N ARG A 250 6.26 19.24 -9.64
CA ARG A 250 5.42 18.05 -9.76
C ARG A 250 5.57 17.45 -11.14
N PRO A 251 5.57 16.11 -11.26
CA PRO A 251 5.61 15.49 -12.58
C PRO A 251 4.39 15.89 -13.40
N PRO A 252 4.54 16.03 -14.74
CA PRO A 252 3.44 16.36 -15.63
C PRO A 252 2.26 15.40 -15.44
N GLY A 253 1.05 15.93 -15.25
CA GLY A 253 -0.17 15.12 -15.04
C GLY A 253 -0.42 14.66 -13.60
N GLY A 254 0.38 15.11 -12.64
CA GLY A 254 0.28 14.70 -11.25
C GLY A 254 1.21 13.53 -10.96
N GLY A 255 0.74 12.44 -10.42
CA GLY A 255 1.54 11.27 -10.07
C GLY A 255 1.06 10.68 -8.75
N ILE A 256 1.66 9.58 -8.36
CA ILE A 256 1.41 8.94 -7.08
C ILE A 256 2.36 9.57 -6.06
N GLY A 257 1.80 10.29 -5.08
CA GLY A 257 2.55 10.88 -3.99
C GLY A 257 2.78 9.87 -2.86
N LEU A 258 4.02 9.74 -2.40
CA LEU A 258 4.42 8.86 -1.31
C LEU A 258 5.07 9.68 -0.20
N ALA A 259 4.94 9.23 1.04
CA ALA A 259 5.64 9.80 2.17
C ALA A 259 7.17 9.86 1.90
N PRO A 260 7.90 10.87 2.39
CA PRO A 260 9.31 11.06 2.07
C PRO A 260 10.17 9.82 2.34
N GLU A 261 9.97 9.16 3.47
CA GLU A 261 10.68 7.94 3.86
C GLU A 261 10.41 6.77 2.90
N HIS A 262 9.17 6.61 2.46
CA HIS A 262 8.77 5.57 1.52
C HIS A 262 9.34 5.82 0.12
N MET A 263 9.27 7.06 -0.33
CA MET A 263 9.79 7.42 -1.64
C MET A 263 11.31 7.30 -1.70
N ASN A 264 12.01 7.70 -0.63
CA ASN A 264 13.45 7.52 -0.48
C ASN A 264 13.84 6.04 -0.55
N GLU A 265 13.14 5.17 0.17
CA GLU A 265 13.40 3.72 0.13
C GLU A 265 13.20 3.14 -1.27
N ILE A 266 12.12 3.48 -1.96
CA ILE A 266 11.88 3.06 -3.36
C ILE A 266 12.97 3.59 -4.28
N ALA A 267 13.38 4.85 -4.13
CA ALA A 267 14.43 5.45 -4.95
C ALA A 267 15.78 4.76 -4.75
N ILE A 268 16.09 4.28 -3.54
CA ILE A 268 17.31 3.50 -3.25
C ILE A 268 17.24 2.13 -3.91
N LEU A 269 16.14 1.41 -3.72
CA LEU A 269 16.04 -0.01 -4.08
C LEU A 269 15.79 -0.23 -5.58
N LEU A 270 14.96 0.60 -6.20
CA LEU A 270 14.47 0.38 -7.55
C LEU A 270 15.47 0.87 -8.60
N PRO A 271 16.12 -0.01 -9.40
CA PRO A 271 17.04 0.44 -10.42
C PRO A 271 16.34 1.10 -11.62
N SER A 272 17.04 1.96 -12.36
CA SER A 272 16.57 2.41 -13.67
C SER A 272 16.37 1.21 -14.59
N GLY A 273 15.30 1.19 -15.37
CA GLY A 273 14.91 0.05 -16.19
C GLY A 273 14.15 -1.06 -15.44
N ALA A 274 13.95 -0.93 -14.13
CA ALA A 274 13.16 -1.91 -13.35
C ALA A 274 11.75 -2.09 -13.90
N PRO A 275 11.21 -3.32 -13.92
CA PRO A 275 9.84 -3.57 -14.34
C PRO A 275 8.82 -2.89 -13.43
N VAL A 276 7.79 -2.32 -14.02
CA VAL A 276 6.63 -1.75 -13.33
C VAL A 276 5.36 -2.35 -13.94
N SER A 277 4.47 -2.84 -13.10
CA SER A 277 3.14 -3.31 -13.53
C SER A 277 2.03 -2.61 -12.77
N MET A 278 0.85 -2.54 -13.38
CA MET A 278 -0.35 -1.94 -12.80
C MET A 278 -1.45 -2.99 -12.71
N GLU A 279 -2.03 -3.12 -11.50
CA GLU A 279 -3.10 -4.06 -11.16
C GLU A 279 -4.35 -3.34 -10.64
#